data_161f3e47e3d2a1a9c99b03449b291d44
#
_entry.id   161f3e47e3d2a1a9c99b03449b291d44
#
_cell.length_a   1.000
_cell.length_b   1.000
_cell.length_c   1.000
_cell.angle_alpha   90.00
_cell.angle_beta   90.00
_cell.angle_gamma   90.00
#
_symmetry.space_group_name_H-M   'P 1'
#
loop_
_entity.id
_entity.type
_entity.pdbx_description
1 polymer ?
#
loop_
_entity_poly.entity_id
_entity_poly.type
_entity_poly.pdbx_seq_one_letter_code
_entity_poly.pdbx_strand_id
1 'polypeptide(L)'
;FIEVEGLKDNIEDFYRDIRKKKPPASRIIDTTIKYQPLKDFKNFTIKKSRTNGRNAMFISPDLAICYDCRRELGDTNDRRYEFPFINCTNCGPRYTIIKDIPYDRPLTTMKDFIMCPLCRKEYEDIEDRRYHAQPDCCSACGPSLSWYVHDIEYREKPLEKACNALKEGKIIALKGLGGFHLVCDARKDEAVKTLRKRKERPDKPFAVMFPNIDILKDYAFITEEAKELLTGSISPIVMLKKKENTDLSEEVAPGLSDIGCMLPYTPLHEILFRKGSFKALIMTSGNLQDEPIQINNEECRETLKNIADGFLFHNRDIARRCDDSVVKQINKNFQIIRRARGYTPLPVKLNFSSEKDITILACGGELKNTFSIYKDGFAFLSPHTGDLNNLETFSFYEETIEHYCS
;
A
#
# COMPACT_ATOMS: atom_id res chain seq x y z
N PHE A 1 -0.05 -19.73 17.17
CA PHE A 1 0.15 -21.00 17.85
C PHE A 1 -0.73 -22.07 17.17
N ILE A 2 -0.13 -23.22 16.79
CA ILE A 2 -0.83 -24.34 16.14
C ILE A 2 -0.55 -25.58 16.98
N GLU A 3 -1.57 -26.36 17.32
CA GLU A 3 -1.46 -27.69 17.94
C GLU A 3 -1.94 -28.73 16.93
N VAL A 4 -1.16 -29.78 16.72
CA VAL A 4 -1.49 -30.88 15.82
C VAL A 4 -1.17 -32.20 16.47
N GLU A 5 -1.94 -33.25 16.16
CA GLU A 5 -1.73 -34.63 16.58
C GLU A 5 -1.68 -35.54 15.37
N GLY A 6 -0.79 -36.52 15.41
CA GLY A 6 -0.62 -37.50 14.34
C GLY A 6 0.64 -38.32 14.50
N LEU A 7 0.94 -39.15 13.51
CA LEU A 7 2.21 -39.89 13.46
C LEU A 7 3.37 -38.88 13.35
N LYS A 8 4.52 -39.24 13.95
CA LYS A 8 5.70 -38.39 14.00
C LYS A 8 6.09 -37.83 12.63
N ASP A 9 6.15 -38.68 11.62
CA ASP A 9 6.55 -38.31 10.27
C ASP A 9 5.56 -37.30 9.63
N ASN A 10 4.26 -37.49 9.90
CA ASN A 10 3.23 -36.54 9.41
C ASN A 10 3.35 -35.17 10.10
N ILE A 11 3.70 -35.14 11.38
CA ILE A 11 3.94 -33.89 12.13
C ILE A 11 5.18 -33.17 11.60
N GLU A 12 6.25 -33.89 11.30
CA GLU A 12 7.48 -33.33 10.73
C GLU A 12 7.25 -32.81 9.30
N ASP A 13 6.47 -33.52 8.47
CA ASP A 13 6.05 -33.06 7.15
C ASP A 13 5.19 -31.80 7.23
N PHE A 14 4.23 -31.77 8.14
CA PHE A 14 3.40 -30.59 8.37
C PHE A 14 4.24 -29.37 8.79
N TYR A 15 5.19 -29.56 9.72
CA TYR A 15 6.10 -28.50 10.17
C TYR A 15 6.96 -27.93 9.02
N ARG A 16 7.40 -28.81 8.11
CA ARG A 16 8.14 -28.42 6.91
C ARG A 16 7.26 -27.70 5.91
N ASP A 17 6.02 -28.19 5.73
CA ASP A 17 5.05 -27.64 4.78
C ASP A 17 4.53 -26.26 5.20
N ILE A 18 4.36 -25.98 6.48
CA ILE A 18 4.01 -24.64 6.98
C ILE A 18 4.94 -23.55 6.41
N ARG A 19 6.25 -23.85 6.31
CA ARG A 19 7.21 -22.89 5.75
C ARG A 19 7.18 -22.84 4.24
N LYS A 20 7.03 -24.00 3.57
CA LYS A 20 7.09 -24.11 2.11
C LYS A 20 5.80 -23.70 1.42
N LYS A 21 4.65 -24.08 1.99
CA LYS A 21 3.31 -23.90 1.41
C LYS A 21 2.51 -22.78 2.11
N LYS A 22 3.19 -21.86 2.78
CA LYS A 22 2.54 -20.73 3.43
C LYS A 22 1.80 -19.86 2.41
N PRO A 23 0.68 -19.21 2.80
CA PRO A 23 0.03 -18.21 1.95
C PRO A 23 1.00 -17.13 1.49
N PRO A 24 0.86 -16.59 0.27
CA PRO A 24 1.81 -15.62 -0.30
C PRO A 24 2.07 -14.40 0.59
N ALA A 25 1.04 -13.90 1.28
CA ALA A 25 1.15 -12.76 2.20
C ALA A 25 1.71 -13.12 3.57
N SER A 26 1.84 -14.41 3.91
CA SER A 26 2.32 -14.86 5.22
C SER A 26 3.83 -14.67 5.36
N ARG A 27 4.26 -14.02 6.43
CA ARG A 27 5.67 -13.91 6.83
C ARG A 27 5.91 -14.70 8.10
N ILE A 28 6.65 -15.79 7.98
CA ILE A 28 7.09 -16.61 9.12
C ILE A 28 8.52 -16.18 9.45
N ILE A 29 8.70 -15.47 10.55
CA ILE A 29 10.01 -14.95 10.99
C ILE A 29 10.79 -16.06 11.71
N ASP A 30 10.09 -16.82 12.57
CA ASP A 30 10.68 -17.92 13.33
C ASP A 30 9.66 -19.03 13.59
N THR A 31 10.11 -20.25 13.84
CA THR A 31 9.26 -21.37 14.19
C THR A 31 9.94 -22.24 15.22
N THR A 32 9.21 -22.62 16.26
CA THR A 32 9.66 -23.55 17.29
C THR A 32 8.67 -24.70 17.38
N ILE A 33 9.15 -25.92 17.40
CA ILE A 33 8.32 -27.11 17.67
C ILE A 33 8.53 -27.57 19.10
N LYS A 34 7.43 -27.92 19.78
CA LYS A 34 7.46 -28.53 21.12
C LYS A 34 6.54 -29.73 21.11
N TYR A 35 7.06 -30.87 21.49
CA TYR A 35 6.26 -32.09 21.67
C TYR A 35 5.55 -32.05 23.02
N GLN A 36 4.29 -32.47 23.05
CA GLN A 36 3.45 -32.52 24.26
C GLN A 36 2.66 -33.83 24.30
N PRO A 37 2.09 -34.20 25.44
CA PRO A 37 1.17 -35.34 25.55
C PRO A 37 -0.03 -35.16 24.61
N LEU A 38 -0.60 -36.29 24.15
CA LEU A 38 -1.80 -36.31 23.32
C LEU A 38 -2.99 -35.66 24.06
N LYS A 39 -3.81 -34.95 23.28
CA LYS A 39 -5.04 -34.27 23.76
C LYS A 39 -6.30 -34.84 23.11
N ASP A 40 -6.16 -35.83 22.21
CA ASP A 40 -7.24 -36.50 21.48
C ASP A 40 -8.14 -35.55 20.71
N PHE A 41 -7.55 -34.67 19.90
CA PHE A 41 -8.31 -33.77 19.04
C PHE A 41 -9.18 -34.54 18.05
N LYS A 42 -10.46 -34.21 17.99
CA LYS A 42 -11.43 -34.86 17.08
C LYS A 42 -11.64 -34.10 15.78
N ASN A 43 -11.46 -32.79 15.81
CA ASN A 43 -11.74 -31.91 14.67
C ASN A 43 -10.76 -30.74 14.63
N PHE A 44 -10.62 -30.15 13.44
CA PHE A 44 -9.95 -28.85 13.29
C PHE A 44 -10.83 -27.73 13.90
N THR A 45 -10.24 -26.92 14.75
CA THR A 45 -10.94 -25.78 15.37
C THR A 45 -10.05 -24.55 15.39
N ILE A 46 -10.62 -23.41 15.02
CA ILE A 46 -9.97 -22.10 15.18
C ILE A 46 -10.44 -21.50 16.51
N LYS A 47 -9.51 -21.28 17.43
CA LYS A 47 -9.79 -20.64 18.72
C LYS A 47 -9.62 -19.13 18.60
N LYS A 48 -10.52 -18.36 19.23
CA LYS A 48 -10.34 -16.89 19.32
C LYS A 48 -9.02 -16.56 20.02
N SER A 49 -8.35 -15.51 19.53
CA SER A 49 -7.13 -15.00 20.15
C SER A 49 -7.39 -14.64 21.61
N ARG A 50 -6.50 -15.06 22.51
CA ARG A 50 -6.53 -14.65 23.91
C ARG A 50 -5.65 -13.41 24.07
N THR A 51 -6.19 -12.37 24.71
CA THR A 51 -5.48 -11.11 24.96
C THR A 51 -4.45 -11.19 26.12
N ASN A 52 -4.35 -12.37 26.75
CA ASN A 52 -3.46 -12.57 27.91
C ASN A 52 -2.09 -13.08 27.46
N GLY A 53 -1.20 -12.18 27.05
CA GLY A 53 0.19 -12.52 26.79
C GLY A 53 0.94 -11.41 26.07
N ARG A 54 2.20 -11.21 26.42
CA ARG A 54 3.17 -10.26 25.85
C ARG A 54 3.60 -10.58 24.40
N ASN A 55 2.71 -11.15 23.58
CA ASN A 55 3.04 -11.44 22.18
C ASN A 55 2.81 -10.18 21.37
N ALA A 56 3.87 -9.55 20.94
CA ALA A 56 3.80 -8.44 19.97
C ALA A 56 3.03 -8.92 18.74
N MET A 57 1.83 -8.37 18.54
CA MET A 57 1.03 -8.63 17.34
C MET A 57 1.57 -7.76 16.22
N PHE A 58 2.21 -8.38 15.23
CA PHE A 58 2.73 -7.63 14.10
C PHE A 58 1.59 -7.22 13.16
N ILE A 59 1.47 -5.93 12.94
CA ILE A 59 0.56 -5.38 11.94
C ILE A 59 1.14 -5.66 10.55
N SER A 60 0.32 -6.20 9.65
CA SER A 60 0.71 -6.42 8.26
C SER A 60 0.77 -5.07 7.50
N PRO A 61 1.70 -4.88 6.58
CA PRO A 61 1.71 -3.73 5.68
C PRO A 61 0.55 -3.82 4.68
N ASP A 62 0.26 -2.70 4.03
CA ASP A 62 -0.61 -2.69 2.86
C ASP A 62 0.03 -3.48 1.71
N LEU A 63 -0.76 -4.32 1.06
CA LEU A 63 -0.30 -5.22 0.02
C LEU A 63 -0.92 -4.87 -1.33
N ALA A 64 -0.13 -4.98 -2.40
CA ALA A 64 -0.61 -4.81 -3.77
C ALA A 64 -1.69 -5.84 -4.12
N ILE A 65 -2.55 -5.49 -5.08
CA ILE A 65 -3.60 -6.38 -5.59
C ILE A 65 -3.02 -7.73 -6.04
N CYS A 66 -3.55 -8.84 -5.54
CA CYS A 66 -3.11 -10.17 -5.92
C CYS A 66 -3.70 -10.61 -7.27
N TYR A 67 -3.13 -11.68 -7.82
CA TYR A 67 -3.57 -12.25 -9.10
C TYR A 67 -5.07 -12.58 -9.13
N ASP A 68 -5.60 -13.24 -8.09
CA ASP A 68 -7.02 -13.63 -8.05
C ASP A 68 -7.95 -12.41 -8.04
N CYS A 69 -7.66 -11.40 -7.21
CA CYS A 69 -8.45 -10.17 -7.18
C CYS A 69 -8.36 -9.40 -8.50
N ARG A 70 -7.19 -9.42 -9.19
CA ARG A 70 -7.03 -8.80 -10.51
C ARG A 70 -7.83 -9.53 -11.58
N ARG A 71 -7.91 -10.87 -11.52
CA ARG A 71 -8.74 -11.69 -12.41
C ARG A 71 -10.22 -11.36 -12.22
N GLU A 72 -10.72 -11.40 -10.97
CA GLU A 72 -12.12 -11.07 -10.66
C GLU A 72 -12.48 -9.63 -11.03
N LEU A 73 -11.57 -8.68 -10.81
CA LEU A 73 -11.73 -7.28 -11.23
C LEU A 73 -11.97 -7.15 -12.74
N GLY A 74 -11.46 -8.07 -13.53
CA GLY A 74 -11.59 -8.11 -15.00
C GLY A 74 -12.67 -9.00 -15.54
N ASP A 75 -13.29 -9.83 -14.72
CA ASP A 75 -14.32 -10.79 -15.15
C ASP A 75 -15.71 -10.14 -15.10
N THR A 76 -16.35 -9.97 -16.25
CA THR A 76 -17.69 -9.38 -16.36
C THR A 76 -18.79 -10.17 -15.64
N ASN A 77 -18.53 -11.44 -15.34
CA ASN A 77 -19.46 -12.31 -14.61
C ASN A 77 -19.24 -12.24 -13.08
N ASP A 78 -18.14 -11.65 -12.60
CA ASP A 78 -17.87 -11.53 -11.19
C ASP A 78 -18.62 -10.35 -10.58
N ARG A 79 -19.20 -10.53 -9.39
CA ARG A 79 -19.94 -9.47 -8.68
C ARG A 79 -19.06 -8.28 -8.25
N ARG A 80 -17.74 -8.41 -8.33
CA ARG A 80 -16.74 -7.37 -8.09
C ARG A 80 -16.08 -6.88 -9.39
N TYR A 81 -16.67 -7.18 -10.54
CA TYR A 81 -16.23 -6.61 -11.80
C TYR A 81 -16.10 -5.09 -11.71
N GLU A 82 -14.93 -4.57 -12.08
CA GLU A 82 -14.59 -3.13 -12.00
C GLU A 82 -14.85 -2.48 -10.63
N PHE A 83 -14.84 -3.24 -9.53
CA PHE A 83 -14.99 -2.70 -8.20
C PHE A 83 -13.64 -2.22 -7.63
N PRO A 84 -13.42 -0.88 -7.44
CA PRO A 84 -12.11 -0.31 -7.14
C PRO A 84 -11.58 -0.60 -5.72
N PHE A 85 -12.33 -1.35 -4.91
CA PHE A 85 -11.95 -1.72 -3.53
C PHE A 85 -11.94 -3.24 -3.29
N ILE A 86 -11.92 -4.04 -4.36
CA ILE A 86 -11.79 -5.50 -4.24
C ILE A 86 -10.50 -5.86 -3.50
N ASN A 87 -10.57 -6.83 -2.61
CA ASN A 87 -9.45 -7.34 -1.82
C ASN A 87 -9.72 -8.76 -1.32
N CYS A 88 -8.72 -9.35 -0.66
CA CYS A 88 -8.84 -10.62 0.06
C CYS A 88 -7.78 -10.71 1.17
N THR A 89 -7.60 -11.88 1.78
CA THR A 89 -6.55 -12.11 2.79
C THR A 89 -5.12 -11.90 2.26
N ASN A 90 -4.90 -12.01 0.95
CA ASN A 90 -3.57 -11.90 0.32
C ASN A 90 -3.24 -10.50 -0.22
N CYS A 91 -4.19 -9.53 -0.22
CA CYS A 91 -3.97 -8.21 -0.80
C CYS A 91 -4.86 -7.13 -0.18
N GLY A 92 -4.60 -5.88 -0.54
CA GLY A 92 -5.38 -4.72 -0.13
C GLY A 92 -4.86 -4.03 1.13
N PRO A 93 -5.64 -3.09 1.67
CA PRO A 93 -5.24 -2.26 2.80
C PRO A 93 -5.14 -3.05 4.11
N ARG A 94 -4.18 -2.65 4.94
CA ARG A 94 -3.95 -3.15 6.30
C ARG A 94 -3.56 -1.97 7.21
N TYR A 95 -2.28 -1.59 7.20
CA TYR A 95 -1.74 -0.51 8.02
C TYR A 95 -2.51 0.81 7.87
N THR A 96 -2.81 1.20 6.65
CA THR A 96 -3.45 2.49 6.36
C THR A 96 -4.91 2.58 6.82
N ILE A 97 -5.57 1.46 7.12
CA ILE A 97 -6.96 1.44 7.60
C ILE A 97 -7.10 1.11 9.09
N ILE A 98 -6.03 0.68 9.76
CA ILE A 98 -6.07 0.29 11.18
C ILE A 98 -6.15 1.53 12.05
N LYS A 99 -7.16 1.58 12.93
CA LYS A 99 -7.32 2.60 13.97
C LYS A 99 -6.73 2.14 15.29
N ASP A 100 -6.91 0.85 15.61
CA ASP A 100 -6.46 0.24 16.86
C ASP A 100 -6.23 -1.26 16.69
N ILE A 101 -5.63 -1.92 17.69
CA ILE A 101 -5.36 -3.36 17.73
C ILE A 101 -6.35 -4.06 18.69
N PRO A 102 -6.69 -5.34 18.43
CA PRO A 102 -6.26 -6.21 17.33
C PRO A 102 -6.80 -5.77 15.95
N TYR A 103 -6.16 -6.25 14.87
CA TYR A 103 -6.62 -5.98 13.50
C TYR A 103 -7.95 -6.70 13.23
N ASP A 104 -9.03 -6.11 13.70
CA ASP A 104 -10.40 -6.55 13.48
C ASP A 104 -11.22 -5.42 12.85
N ARG A 105 -12.19 -5.76 11.98
CA ARG A 105 -12.98 -4.78 11.22
C ARG A 105 -13.55 -3.62 12.04
N PRO A 106 -14.10 -3.82 13.26
CA PRO A 106 -14.59 -2.72 14.09
C PRO A 106 -13.51 -1.70 14.49
N LEU A 107 -12.24 -2.12 14.49
CA LEU A 107 -11.07 -1.28 14.81
C LEU A 107 -10.37 -0.75 13.56
N THR A 108 -11.06 -0.74 12.42
CA THR A 108 -10.57 -0.19 11.15
C THR A 108 -11.50 0.88 10.60
N THR A 109 -11.05 1.58 9.55
CA THR A 109 -11.90 2.53 8.80
C THR A 109 -13.01 1.84 8.00
N MET A 110 -13.07 0.50 8.03
CA MET A 110 -14.14 -0.27 7.40
C MET A 110 -15.34 -0.55 8.33
N LYS A 111 -15.31 -0.11 9.60
CA LYS A 111 -16.37 -0.38 10.60
C LYS A 111 -17.74 0.09 10.14
N ASP A 112 -17.80 1.23 9.46
CA ASP A 112 -19.05 1.87 9.04
C ASP A 112 -19.62 1.27 7.74
N PHE A 113 -18.86 0.43 7.05
CA PHE A 113 -19.28 -0.32 5.86
C PHE A 113 -19.84 -1.68 6.26
N ILE A 114 -21.16 -1.72 6.56
CA ILE A 114 -21.84 -2.95 6.99
C ILE A 114 -21.88 -3.94 5.84
N MET A 115 -21.33 -5.15 6.06
CA MET A 115 -21.28 -6.20 5.04
C MET A 115 -22.68 -6.63 4.62
N CYS A 116 -22.91 -6.74 3.31
CA CYS A 116 -24.08 -7.39 2.78
C CYS A 116 -24.05 -8.92 3.07
N PRO A 117 -25.19 -9.63 2.97
CA PRO A 117 -25.23 -11.07 3.29
C PRO A 117 -24.21 -11.92 2.53
N LEU A 118 -23.94 -11.60 1.26
CA LEU A 118 -22.96 -12.32 0.45
C LEU A 118 -21.51 -12.11 0.93
N CYS A 119 -21.12 -10.86 1.23
CA CYS A 119 -19.79 -10.59 1.77
C CYS A 119 -19.63 -11.17 3.18
N ARG A 120 -20.69 -11.16 4.00
CA ARG A 120 -20.67 -11.78 5.33
C ARG A 120 -20.45 -13.29 5.23
N LYS A 121 -21.14 -13.96 4.29
CA LYS A 121 -20.94 -15.39 4.06
C LYS A 121 -19.49 -15.71 3.71
N GLU A 122 -18.87 -14.98 2.76
CA GLU A 122 -17.45 -15.18 2.41
C GLU A 122 -16.52 -14.89 3.59
N TYR A 123 -16.82 -13.85 4.38
CA TYR A 123 -16.02 -13.47 5.55
C TYR A 123 -16.05 -14.54 6.67
N GLU A 124 -17.16 -15.26 6.82
CA GLU A 124 -17.36 -16.29 7.85
C GLU A 124 -17.01 -17.71 7.37
N ASP A 125 -16.88 -17.93 6.07
CA ASP A 125 -16.55 -19.23 5.47
C ASP A 125 -15.05 -19.50 5.51
N ILE A 126 -14.65 -20.50 6.28
CA ILE A 126 -13.24 -20.88 6.50
C ILE A 126 -12.53 -21.32 5.20
N GLU A 127 -13.28 -21.77 4.21
CA GLU A 127 -12.73 -22.22 2.93
C GLU A 127 -12.65 -21.07 1.91
N ASP A 128 -13.29 -19.94 2.18
CA ASP A 128 -13.24 -18.77 1.30
C ASP A 128 -11.93 -18.00 1.47
N ARG A 129 -11.34 -17.56 0.36
CA ARG A 129 -10.12 -16.73 0.36
C ARG A 129 -10.31 -15.34 0.99
N ARG A 130 -11.53 -14.96 1.35
CA ARG A 130 -11.89 -13.74 2.09
C ARG A 130 -12.23 -14.01 3.55
N TYR A 131 -12.03 -15.24 4.02
CA TYR A 131 -12.22 -15.57 5.43
C TYR A 131 -11.46 -14.60 6.33
N HIS A 132 -12.19 -13.87 7.20
CA HIS A 132 -11.64 -12.82 8.06
C HIS A 132 -10.78 -11.73 7.34
N ALA A 133 -11.00 -11.50 6.04
CA ALA A 133 -10.41 -10.36 5.36
C ALA A 133 -11.12 -9.07 5.81
N GLN A 134 -10.53 -8.35 6.75
CA GLN A 134 -11.16 -7.20 7.42
C GLN A 134 -11.68 -6.12 6.45
N PRO A 135 -10.99 -5.79 5.31
CA PRO A 135 -11.52 -4.84 4.35
C PRO A 135 -12.51 -5.42 3.32
N ASP A 136 -12.92 -6.71 3.46
CA ASP A 136 -13.82 -7.34 2.47
C ASP A 136 -15.12 -6.57 2.29
N CYS A 137 -15.51 -6.39 1.03
CA CYS A 137 -16.72 -5.70 0.60
C CYS A 137 -16.97 -5.92 -0.91
N CYS A 138 -18.10 -5.42 -1.39
CA CYS A 138 -18.44 -5.32 -2.81
C CYS A 138 -19.09 -3.96 -3.12
N SER A 139 -19.49 -3.73 -4.37
CA SER A 139 -20.11 -2.48 -4.81
C SER A 139 -21.38 -2.11 -4.04
N ALA A 140 -22.11 -3.11 -3.48
CA ALA A 140 -23.32 -2.87 -2.70
C ALA A 140 -23.08 -2.46 -1.24
N CYS A 141 -21.91 -2.82 -0.66
CA CYS A 141 -21.68 -2.61 0.77
C CYS A 141 -20.32 -1.95 1.09
N GLY A 142 -19.51 -1.68 0.10
CA GLY A 142 -18.18 -1.09 0.27
C GLY A 142 -18.13 0.40 -0.06
N PRO A 143 -16.92 0.94 -0.08
CA PRO A 143 -16.67 2.32 -0.45
C PRO A 143 -17.10 2.64 -1.89
N SER A 144 -17.40 3.91 -2.13
CA SER A 144 -17.78 4.44 -3.43
C SER A 144 -16.85 5.58 -3.84
N LEU A 145 -16.75 5.83 -5.16
CA LEU A 145 -16.00 6.94 -5.72
C LEU A 145 -16.91 8.15 -5.94
N SER A 146 -16.31 9.34 -5.86
CA SER A 146 -16.90 10.60 -6.31
C SER A 146 -15.85 11.45 -7.04
N TRP A 147 -16.30 12.24 -7.99
CA TRP A 147 -15.49 13.18 -8.76
C TRP A 147 -15.90 14.62 -8.41
N TYR A 148 -14.91 15.45 -8.10
CA TYR A 148 -15.12 16.86 -7.82
C TYR A 148 -14.39 17.73 -8.85
N VAL A 149 -15.08 18.74 -9.35
CA VAL A 149 -14.51 19.82 -10.17
C VAL A 149 -15.31 21.11 -9.90
N HIS A 150 -14.62 22.24 -9.71
CA HIS A 150 -15.24 23.53 -9.38
C HIS A 150 -16.27 23.43 -8.22
N ASP A 151 -15.90 22.71 -7.14
CA ASP A 151 -16.73 22.45 -5.95
C ASP A 151 -18.05 21.69 -6.20
N ILE A 152 -18.23 21.13 -7.39
CA ILE A 152 -19.39 20.30 -7.74
C ILE A 152 -19.01 18.83 -7.61
N GLU A 153 -19.78 18.07 -6.82
CA GLU A 153 -19.65 16.61 -6.69
C GLU A 153 -20.44 15.88 -7.77
N TYR A 154 -19.77 14.93 -8.43
CA TYR A 154 -20.38 13.99 -9.36
C TYR A 154 -20.20 12.56 -8.87
N ARG A 155 -21.30 11.88 -8.60
CA ARG A 155 -21.32 10.46 -8.18
C ARG A 155 -21.56 9.51 -9.34
N GLU A 156 -22.07 10.04 -10.45
CA GLU A 156 -22.27 9.27 -11.67
C GLU A 156 -21.00 9.22 -12.49
N LYS A 157 -20.52 8.00 -12.80
CA LYS A 157 -19.32 7.73 -13.61
C LYS A 157 -18.06 8.53 -13.21
N PRO A 158 -17.73 8.61 -11.90
CA PRO A 158 -16.65 9.49 -11.43
C PRO A 158 -15.29 9.12 -12.05
N LEU A 159 -15.02 7.84 -12.25
CA LEU A 159 -13.76 7.37 -12.83
C LEU A 159 -13.66 7.70 -14.34
N GLU A 160 -14.77 7.63 -15.09
CA GLU A 160 -14.77 8.03 -16.50
C GLU A 160 -14.48 9.54 -16.64
N LYS A 161 -15.06 10.37 -15.76
CA LYS A 161 -14.77 11.81 -15.70
C LYS A 161 -13.29 12.09 -15.42
N ALA A 162 -12.70 11.39 -14.44
CA ALA A 162 -11.28 11.48 -14.14
C ALA A 162 -10.40 11.06 -15.34
N CYS A 163 -10.74 9.95 -16.01
CA CYS A 163 -10.04 9.52 -17.22
C CYS A 163 -10.10 10.58 -18.34
N ASN A 164 -11.26 11.20 -18.55
CA ASN A 164 -11.42 12.24 -19.58
C ASN A 164 -10.57 13.47 -19.24
N ALA A 165 -10.58 13.93 -17.99
CA ALA A 165 -9.72 15.02 -17.54
C ALA A 165 -8.24 14.74 -17.80
N LEU A 166 -7.75 13.52 -17.49
CA LEU A 166 -6.38 13.12 -17.79
C LEU A 166 -6.08 13.09 -19.29
N LYS A 167 -7.02 12.62 -20.13
CA LYS A 167 -6.90 12.65 -21.60
C LYS A 167 -6.83 14.05 -22.14
N GLU A 168 -7.49 15.01 -21.51
CA GLU A 168 -7.41 16.44 -21.83
C GLU A 168 -6.11 17.10 -21.37
N GLY A 169 -5.23 16.38 -20.66
CA GLY A 169 -3.97 16.91 -20.12
C GLY A 169 -4.13 17.64 -18.79
N LYS A 170 -5.24 17.44 -18.09
CA LYS A 170 -5.47 17.99 -16.77
C LYS A 170 -4.68 17.23 -15.70
N ILE A 171 -4.44 17.90 -14.58
CA ILE A 171 -3.86 17.34 -13.37
C ILE A 171 -5.00 16.98 -12.42
N ILE A 172 -5.05 15.74 -11.92
CA ILE A 172 -6.06 15.35 -10.95
C ILE A 172 -5.42 14.95 -9.61
N ALA A 173 -6.14 15.16 -8.51
CA ALA A 173 -5.83 14.56 -7.23
C ALA A 173 -6.65 13.26 -7.07
N LEU A 174 -5.97 12.13 -6.88
CA LEU A 174 -6.56 10.80 -6.76
C LEU A 174 -6.31 10.28 -5.35
N LYS A 175 -7.36 9.94 -4.61
CA LYS A 175 -7.24 9.29 -3.29
C LYS A 175 -6.76 7.87 -3.46
N GLY A 176 -5.55 7.60 -2.99
CA GLY A 176 -4.90 6.31 -3.04
C GLY A 176 -5.14 5.46 -1.80
N LEU A 177 -4.14 4.66 -1.44
CA LEU A 177 -4.18 3.74 -0.30
C LEU A 177 -3.73 4.43 1.00
N GLY A 178 -2.56 5.05 0.98
CA GLY A 178 -1.94 5.72 2.14
C GLY A 178 -1.97 7.25 2.07
N GLY A 179 -2.59 7.83 1.05
CA GLY A 179 -2.71 9.25 0.81
C GLY A 179 -3.13 9.56 -0.63
N PHE A 180 -3.17 10.83 -0.95
CA PHE A 180 -3.51 11.30 -2.29
C PHE A 180 -2.31 11.31 -3.24
N HIS A 181 -2.56 11.09 -4.52
CA HIS A 181 -1.60 11.31 -5.59
C HIS A 181 -2.04 12.45 -6.49
N LEU A 182 -1.11 13.27 -6.92
CA LEU A 182 -1.28 14.16 -8.08
C LEU A 182 -0.91 13.37 -9.33
N VAL A 183 -1.81 13.33 -10.29
CA VAL A 183 -1.74 12.47 -11.47
C VAL A 183 -1.90 13.30 -12.74
N CYS A 184 -1.06 13.09 -13.74
CA CYS A 184 -1.25 13.54 -15.10
C CYS A 184 -0.62 12.56 -16.10
N ASP A 185 -0.94 12.69 -17.40
CA ASP A 185 -0.30 11.87 -18.46
C ASP A 185 1.17 12.26 -18.58
N ALA A 186 2.06 11.30 -18.30
CA ALA A 186 3.51 11.49 -18.30
C ALA A 186 4.10 11.79 -19.70
N ARG A 187 3.30 11.60 -20.76
CA ARG A 187 3.69 11.81 -22.16
C ARG A 187 3.24 13.17 -22.69
N LYS A 188 2.44 13.92 -21.92
CA LYS A 188 1.97 15.25 -22.26
C LYS A 188 2.88 16.30 -21.64
N ASP A 189 3.80 16.83 -22.43
CA ASP A 189 4.84 17.75 -21.97
C ASP A 189 4.26 18.95 -21.19
N GLU A 190 3.21 19.58 -21.72
CA GLU A 190 2.54 20.71 -21.07
C GLU A 190 1.88 20.34 -19.73
N ALA A 191 1.32 19.13 -19.60
CA ALA A 191 0.73 18.68 -18.34
C ALA A 191 1.83 18.48 -17.27
N VAL A 192 2.97 17.88 -17.66
CA VAL A 192 4.10 17.65 -16.76
C VAL A 192 4.75 18.96 -16.34
N LYS A 193 4.98 19.89 -17.25
CA LYS A 193 5.50 21.24 -16.95
C LYS A 193 4.56 22.01 -16.03
N THR A 194 3.26 21.93 -16.28
CA THR A 194 2.24 22.59 -15.45
C THR A 194 2.23 22.01 -14.03
N LEU A 195 2.29 20.67 -13.89
CA LEU A 195 2.37 20.01 -12.59
C LEU A 195 3.63 20.45 -11.84
N ARG A 196 4.78 20.48 -12.51
CA ARG A 196 6.07 20.89 -11.94
C ARG A 196 6.01 22.33 -11.43
N LYS A 197 5.47 23.24 -12.25
CA LYS A 197 5.30 24.65 -11.88
C LYS A 197 4.34 24.83 -10.70
N ARG A 198 3.14 24.22 -10.75
CA ARG A 198 2.13 24.36 -9.69
C ARG A 198 2.56 23.74 -8.36
N LYS A 199 3.35 22.66 -8.42
CA LYS A 199 3.88 21.97 -7.23
C LYS A 199 5.19 22.58 -6.73
N GLU A 200 5.72 23.62 -7.36
CA GLU A 200 6.99 24.28 -7.04
C GLU A 200 8.15 23.27 -6.90
N ARG A 201 8.21 22.32 -7.86
CA ARG A 201 9.13 21.18 -7.83
C ARG A 201 10.07 21.21 -9.05
N PRO A 202 11.12 22.09 -9.05
CA PRO A 202 11.95 22.31 -10.23
C PRO A 202 12.75 21.08 -10.65
N ASP A 203 13.40 20.37 -9.71
CA ASP A 203 14.42 19.38 -10.04
C ASP A 203 14.09 17.94 -9.61
N LYS A 204 13.32 17.75 -8.53
CA LYS A 204 12.99 16.41 -8.02
C LYS A 204 12.23 15.60 -9.11
N PRO A 205 12.67 14.37 -9.48
CA PRO A 205 11.96 13.56 -10.48
C PRO A 205 10.56 13.15 -10.00
N PHE A 206 9.67 12.90 -10.95
CA PHE A 206 8.38 12.28 -10.69
C PHE A 206 8.46 10.77 -10.86
N ALA A 207 7.71 10.03 -10.03
CA ALA A 207 7.47 8.61 -10.27
C ALA A 207 6.43 8.45 -11.37
N VAL A 208 6.63 7.43 -12.22
CA VAL A 208 5.74 7.09 -13.32
C VAL A 208 5.14 5.71 -13.09
N MET A 209 3.83 5.62 -13.16
CA MET A 209 3.10 4.36 -13.16
C MET A 209 2.83 3.92 -14.59
N PHE A 210 3.15 2.66 -14.88
CA PHE A 210 2.92 2.01 -16.16
C PHE A 210 1.87 0.91 -15.99
N PRO A 211 1.03 0.61 -17.00
CA PRO A 211 -0.07 -0.35 -16.84
C PRO A 211 0.40 -1.78 -16.53
N ASN A 212 1.56 -2.16 -17.03
CA ASN A 212 2.15 -3.50 -16.84
C ASN A 212 3.65 -3.48 -17.22
N ILE A 213 4.31 -4.63 -16.98
CA ILE A 213 5.74 -4.82 -17.29
C ILE A 213 6.03 -4.69 -18.78
N ASP A 214 5.13 -5.13 -19.66
CA ASP A 214 5.41 -5.16 -21.09
C ASP A 214 5.46 -3.75 -21.68
N ILE A 215 4.57 -2.88 -21.25
CA ILE A 215 4.65 -1.45 -21.60
C ILE A 215 5.86 -0.79 -20.93
N LEU A 216 6.14 -1.09 -19.65
CA LEU A 216 7.30 -0.52 -18.96
C LEU A 216 8.64 -0.86 -19.66
N LYS A 217 8.77 -2.03 -20.28
CA LYS A 217 9.96 -2.40 -21.06
C LYS A 217 10.27 -1.46 -22.20
N ASP A 218 9.29 -0.75 -22.74
CA ASP A 218 9.51 0.24 -23.81
C ASP A 218 10.23 1.50 -23.27
N TYR A 219 10.14 1.78 -21.98
CA TYR A 219 10.60 3.01 -21.34
C TYR A 219 11.85 2.87 -20.47
N ALA A 220 12.09 1.69 -19.90
CA ALA A 220 13.21 1.46 -18.99
C ALA A 220 13.84 0.08 -19.16
N PHE A 221 15.12 -0.04 -18.73
CA PHE A 221 15.81 -1.33 -18.64
C PHE A 221 15.41 -2.04 -17.35
N ILE A 222 14.89 -3.26 -17.45
CA ILE A 222 14.36 -4.05 -16.34
C ILE A 222 15.17 -5.33 -16.18
N THR A 223 15.70 -5.57 -14.97
CA THR A 223 16.26 -6.88 -14.57
C THR A 223 15.16 -7.79 -14.03
N GLU A 224 15.39 -9.11 -13.96
CA GLU A 224 14.39 -10.03 -13.39
C GLU A 224 14.11 -9.73 -11.92
N GLU A 225 15.11 -9.33 -11.13
CA GLU A 225 14.94 -8.94 -9.74
C GLU A 225 14.08 -7.65 -9.62
N ALA A 226 14.28 -6.69 -10.52
CA ALA A 226 13.44 -5.48 -10.56
C ALA A 226 11.99 -5.82 -10.92
N LYS A 227 11.79 -6.74 -11.85
CA LYS A 227 10.47 -7.24 -12.23
C LYS A 227 9.78 -7.94 -11.06
N GLU A 228 10.48 -8.79 -10.30
CA GLU A 228 9.95 -9.43 -9.09
C GLU A 228 9.50 -8.41 -8.05
N LEU A 229 10.26 -7.34 -7.82
CA LEU A 229 9.87 -6.25 -6.92
C LEU A 229 8.64 -5.50 -7.41
N LEU A 230 8.58 -5.14 -8.69
CA LEU A 230 7.48 -4.40 -9.29
C LEU A 230 6.17 -5.20 -9.30
N THR A 231 6.23 -6.52 -9.53
CA THR A 231 5.05 -7.39 -9.61
C THR A 231 4.70 -8.08 -8.30
N GLY A 232 5.58 -7.99 -7.31
CA GLY A 232 5.39 -8.58 -5.98
C GLY A 232 4.34 -7.88 -5.13
N SER A 233 4.03 -8.45 -3.99
CA SER A 233 3.02 -7.93 -3.05
C SER A 233 3.35 -6.56 -2.44
N ILE A 234 4.63 -6.15 -2.46
CA ILE A 234 5.08 -4.83 -2.01
C ILE A 234 4.86 -3.80 -3.11
N SER A 235 5.25 -4.11 -4.36
CA SER A 235 5.14 -3.25 -5.54
C SER A 235 5.60 -1.80 -5.28
N PRO A 236 6.88 -1.58 -4.92
CA PRO A 236 7.42 -0.26 -4.62
C PRO A 236 7.68 0.54 -5.91
N ILE A 237 8.04 1.82 -5.75
CA ILE A 237 8.71 2.56 -6.81
C ILE A 237 10.13 2.00 -6.96
N VAL A 238 10.49 1.53 -8.15
CA VAL A 238 11.83 1.02 -8.47
C VAL A 238 12.54 2.02 -9.38
N MET A 239 13.71 2.49 -8.95
CA MET A 239 14.55 3.36 -9.78
C MET A 239 15.22 2.52 -10.87
N LEU A 240 14.88 2.81 -12.13
CA LEU A 240 15.38 2.09 -13.31
C LEU A 240 16.02 3.05 -14.29
N LYS A 241 17.07 2.59 -15.00
CA LYS A 241 17.68 3.34 -16.09
C LYS A 241 16.68 3.53 -17.21
N LYS A 242 16.42 4.80 -17.60
CA LYS A 242 15.51 5.13 -18.69
C LYS A 242 16.11 4.73 -20.05
N LYS A 243 15.26 4.40 -21.00
CA LYS A 243 15.63 4.26 -22.41
C LYS A 243 15.61 5.60 -23.09
N GLU A 244 16.42 5.74 -24.11
CA GLU A 244 16.43 6.91 -25.00
C GLU A 244 15.26 6.84 -26.00
N ASN A 245 14.90 8.00 -26.57
CA ASN A 245 13.88 8.14 -27.62
C ASN A 245 12.50 7.55 -27.26
N THR A 246 12.07 7.73 -26.03
CA THR A 246 10.71 7.41 -25.59
C THR A 246 9.78 8.61 -25.77
N ASP A 247 8.46 8.39 -25.69
CA ASP A 247 7.46 9.46 -25.73
C ASP A 247 7.14 10.04 -24.33
N LEU A 248 7.96 9.78 -23.31
CA LEU A 248 7.88 10.46 -22.01
C LEU A 248 8.37 11.90 -22.14
N SER A 249 7.68 12.81 -21.45
CA SER A 249 8.19 14.18 -21.27
C SER A 249 9.55 14.17 -20.57
N GLU A 250 10.52 14.92 -21.09
CA GLU A 250 11.83 15.09 -20.42
C GLU A 250 11.67 15.72 -19.03
N GLU A 251 10.60 16.45 -18.80
CA GLU A 251 10.24 17.05 -17.51
C GLU A 251 9.86 16.03 -16.44
N VAL A 252 9.73 14.74 -16.76
CA VAL A 252 9.52 13.66 -15.76
C VAL A 252 10.74 13.52 -14.86
N ALA A 253 11.94 13.56 -15.42
CA ALA A 253 13.20 13.42 -14.69
C ALA A 253 14.32 14.23 -15.40
N PRO A 254 14.29 15.58 -15.27
CA PRO A 254 15.23 16.46 -15.98
C PRO A 254 16.68 16.12 -15.66
N GLY A 255 17.49 15.91 -16.69
CA GLY A 255 18.93 15.66 -16.55
C GLY A 255 19.31 14.33 -15.86
N LEU A 256 18.35 13.46 -15.55
CA LEU A 256 18.61 12.19 -14.88
C LEU A 256 18.57 11.02 -15.86
N SER A 257 19.44 10.03 -15.65
CA SER A 257 19.45 8.78 -16.39
C SER A 257 18.45 7.74 -15.85
N ASP A 258 17.98 7.92 -14.61
CA ASP A 258 17.08 7.01 -13.94
C ASP A 258 15.69 7.64 -13.77
N ILE A 259 14.65 6.82 -13.89
CA ILE A 259 13.25 7.19 -13.57
C ILE A 259 12.70 6.26 -12.50
N GLY A 260 11.85 6.80 -11.63
CA GLY A 260 11.09 6.02 -10.67
C GLY A 260 9.90 5.34 -11.34
N CYS A 261 9.93 4.01 -11.46
CA CYS A 261 8.89 3.21 -12.12
C CYS A 261 8.05 2.47 -11.10
N MET A 262 6.74 2.39 -11.33
CA MET A 262 5.82 1.60 -10.52
C MET A 262 4.71 1.00 -11.38
N LEU A 263 4.04 -0.03 -10.85
CA LEU A 263 2.87 -0.66 -11.47
C LEU A 263 1.62 -0.40 -10.64
N PRO A 264 0.41 -0.60 -11.20
CA PRO A 264 -0.84 -0.54 -10.47
C PRO A 264 -0.84 -1.53 -9.29
N TYR A 265 -0.87 -1.01 -8.08
CA TYR A 265 -0.90 -1.80 -6.86
C TYR A 265 -2.28 -1.78 -6.15
N THR A 266 -3.20 -0.93 -6.63
CA THR A 266 -4.59 -0.94 -6.17
C THR A 266 -5.54 -1.30 -7.31
N PRO A 267 -6.72 -1.88 -7.01
CA PRO A 267 -7.76 -2.10 -8.02
C PRO A 267 -8.16 -0.81 -8.74
N LEU A 268 -8.18 0.33 -8.05
CA LEU A 268 -8.48 1.64 -8.63
C LEU A 268 -7.49 2.01 -9.74
N HIS A 269 -6.19 1.80 -9.50
CA HIS A 269 -5.16 2.05 -10.52
C HIS A 269 -5.34 1.14 -11.74
N GLU A 270 -5.63 -0.15 -11.53
CA GLU A 270 -5.89 -1.11 -12.62
C GLU A 270 -7.05 -0.66 -13.51
N ILE A 271 -8.16 -0.24 -12.89
CA ILE A 271 -9.33 0.22 -13.64
C ILE A 271 -9.04 1.55 -14.35
N LEU A 272 -8.31 2.47 -13.70
CA LEU A 272 -7.92 3.76 -14.28
C LEU A 272 -7.14 3.56 -15.58
N PHE A 273 -6.12 2.71 -15.58
CA PHE A 273 -5.34 2.39 -16.76
C PHE A 273 -6.17 1.69 -17.84
N ARG A 274 -7.02 0.74 -17.45
CA ARG A 274 -7.87 -0.02 -18.37
C ARG A 274 -8.88 0.89 -19.08
N LYS A 275 -9.62 1.71 -18.32
CA LYS A 275 -10.64 2.65 -18.86
C LYS A 275 -10.03 3.82 -19.63
N GLY A 276 -8.92 4.33 -19.15
CA GLY A 276 -8.24 5.47 -19.78
C GLY A 276 -7.36 5.08 -20.95
N SER A 277 -6.93 3.82 -21.07
CA SER A 277 -5.96 3.33 -22.05
C SER A 277 -4.63 4.12 -22.02
N PHE A 278 -4.21 4.53 -20.83
CA PHE A 278 -2.97 5.26 -20.62
C PHE A 278 -1.75 4.34 -20.75
N LYS A 279 -0.63 4.85 -21.27
CA LYS A 279 0.65 4.15 -21.29
C LYS A 279 1.55 4.50 -20.12
N ALA A 280 1.47 5.74 -19.63
CA ALA A 280 2.30 6.22 -18.53
C ALA A 280 1.61 7.39 -17.81
N LEU A 281 1.46 7.30 -16.50
CA LEU A 281 0.91 8.37 -15.66
C LEU A 281 1.93 8.77 -14.59
N ILE A 282 2.14 10.06 -14.40
CA ILE A 282 2.81 10.53 -13.20
C ILE A 282 1.92 10.19 -12.00
N MET A 283 2.57 9.65 -10.95
CA MET A 283 1.99 9.44 -9.64
C MET A 283 2.93 10.04 -8.60
N THR A 284 2.67 11.28 -8.20
CA THR A 284 3.45 11.95 -7.16
C THR A 284 2.58 12.24 -5.94
N SER A 285 3.17 12.34 -4.75
CA SER A 285 2.43 12.61 -3.51
C SER A 285 1.55 13.87 -3.62
N GLY A 286 0.30 13.75 -3.14
CA GLY A 286 -0.66 14.85 -3.05
C GLY A 286 -0.43 15.67 -1.80
N ASN A 287 0.52 16.61 -1.87
CA ASN A 287 0.92 17.52 -0.81
C ASN A 287 1.49 18.81 -1.41
N LEU A 288 1.58 19.87 -0.63
CA LEU A 288 2.45 21.00 -0.93
C LEU A 288 3.92 20.60 -0.75
N GLN A 289 4.83 21.49 -1.14
CA GLN A 289 6.25 21.21 -1.01
C GLN A 289 6.63 20.94 0.45
N ASP A 290 7.36 19.84 0.67
CA ASP A 290 7.91 19.42 1.97
C ASP A 290 6.86 19.14 3.07
N GLU A 291 5.56 19.16 2.77
CA GLU A 291 4.49 18.74 3.68
C GLU A 291 4.23 17.21 3.60
N PRO A 292 3.54 16.62 4.62
CA PRO A 292 3.07 15.25 4.55
C PRO A 292 1.99 15.05 3.48
N ILE A 293 1.88 13.83 2.97
CA ILE A 293 0.83 13.46 2.02
C ILE A 293 -0.57 13.67 2.62
N GLN A 294 -1.48 14.26 1.86
CA GLN A 294 -2.86 14.49 2.28
C GLN A 294 -3.64 13.17 2.39
N ILE A 295 -4.53 13.06 3.37
CA ILE A 295 -5.38 11.87 3.60
C ILE A 295 -6.87 12.19 3.75
N ASN A 296 -7.19 13.41 4.13
CA ASN A 296 -8.57 13.89 4.28
C ASN A 296 -9.09 14.50 2.97
N ASN A 297 -10.34 14.24 2.59
CA ASN A 297 -10.91 14.73 1.34
C ASN A 297 -11.05 16.26 1.31
N GLU A 298 -11.58 16.85 2.39
CA GLU A 298 -11.83 18.29 2.44
C GLU A 298 -10.51 19.08 2.51
N GLU A 299 -9.59 18.65 3.39
CA GLU A 299 -8.26 19.25 3.48
C GLU A 299 -7.50 19.15 2.16
N CYS A 300 -7.55 17.98 1.49
CA CYS A 300 -6.93 17.79 0.19
C CYS A 300 -7.49 18.75 -0.86
N ARG A 301 -8.81 18.96 -0.88
CA ARG A 301 -9.47 19.87 -1.81
C ARG A 301 -8.98 21.30 -1.59
N GLU A 302 -8.96 21.76 -0.34
CA GLU A 302 -8.48 23.11 -0.01
C GLU A 302 -7.00 23.30 -0.28
N THR A 303 -6.17 22.34 0.14
CA THR A 303 -4.71 22.43 -0.01
C THR A 303 -4.27 22.35 -1.49
N LEU A 304 -4.89 21.48 -2.27
CA LEU A 304 -4.45 21.20 -3.65
C LEU A 304 -5.29 21.90 -4.73
N LYS A 305 -6.22 22.79 -4.38
CA LYS A 305 -7.10 23.50 -5.35
C LYS A 305 -6.35 24.30 -6.43
N ASN A 306 -5.16 24.78 -6.13
CA ASN A 306 -4.32 25.52 -7.09
C ASN A 306 -3.41 24.59 -7.91
N ILE A 307 -3.34 23.29 -7.59
CA ILE A 307 -2.49 22.31 -8.27
C ILE A 307 -3.35 21.39 -9.13
N ALA A 308 -4.42 20.81 -8.57
CA ALA A 308 -5.29 19.87 -9.25
C ALA A 308 -6.46 20.57 -9.94
N ASP A 309 -6.76 20.14 -11.16
CA ASP A 309 -7.93 20.59 -11.93
C ASP A 309 -9.21 19.83 -11.58
N GLY A 310 -9.09 18.71 -10.83
CA GLY A 310 -10.20 17.90 -10.36
C GLY A 310 -9.73 16.84 -9.36
N PHE A 311 -10.69 16.24 -8.66
CA PHE A 311 -10.41 15.34 -7.54
C PHE A 311 -11.23 14.06 -7.66
N LEU A 312 -10.55 12.91 -7.63
CA LEU A 312 -11.19 11.59 -7.55
C LEU A 312 -11.07 11.07 -6.12
N PHE A 313 -12.16 11.14 -5.39
CA PHE A 313 -12.25 10.74 -3.99
C PHE A 313 -12.94 9.39 -3.81
N HIS A 314 -12.76 8.83 -2.64
CA HIS A 314 -13.60 7.79 -2.09
C HIS A 314 -13.92 8.06 -0.62
N ASN A 315 -15.01 7.47 -0.13
CA ASN A 315 -15.51 7.68 1.22
C ASN A 315 -14.95 6.73 2.28
N ARG A 316 -13.92 5.92 1.96
CA ARG A 316 -13.14 5.19 2.97
C ARG A 316 -12.05 6.10 3.51
N ASP A 317 -12.02 6.29 4.83
CA ASP A 317 -10.96 7.07 5.47
C ASP A 317 -9.61 6.36 5.41
N ILE A 318 -8.55 7.16 5.41
CA ILE A 318 -7.18 6.72 5.61
C ILE A 318 -6.82 7.04 7.07
N ALA A 319 -6.57 6.00 7.87
CA ALA A 319 -6.24 6.18 9.29
C ALA A 319 -4.77 6.53 9.50
N ARG A 320 -3.89 6.08 8.62
CA ARG A 320 -2.43 6.28 8.71
C ARG A 320 -1.86 6.73 7.38
N ARG A 321 -1.14 7.85 7.39
CA ARG A 321 -0.38 8.33 6.23
C ARG A 321 0.72 7.33 5.88
N CYS A 322 0.87 7.03 4.61
CA CYS A 322 1.93 6.15 4.14
C CYS A 322 2.27 6.43 2.69
N ASP A 323 3.42 7.03 2.46
CA ASP A 323 3.98 7.25 1.13
C ASP A 323 4.29 5.94 0.40
N ASP A 324 4.58 6.01 -0.88
CA ASP A 324 5.14 4.89 -1.63
C ASP A 324 6.61 4.67 -1.28
N SER A 325 6.98 3.42 -1.08
CA SER A 325 8.38 3.04 -0.90
C SER A 325 9.17 3.22 -2.18
N VAL A 326 10.44 3.61 -2.03
CA VAL A 326 11.39 3.76 -3.15
C VAL A 326 12.56 2.82 -2.93
N VAL A 327 12.89 2.05 -3.96
CA VAL A 327 14.06 1.16 -3.97
C VAL A 327 14.93 1.45 -5.17
N LYS A 328 16.24 1.27 -5.02
CA LYS A 328 17.22 1.42 -6.08
C LYS A 328 18.20 0.26 -6.06
N GLN A 329 18.56 -0.27 -7.23
CA GLN A 329 19.62 -1.23 -7.34
C GLN A 329 20.96 -0.53 -7.20
N ILE A 330 21.76 -0.95 -6.22
CA ILE A 330 23.12 -0.48 -5.99
C ILE A 330 24.02 -1.71 -6.04
N ASN A 331 24.92 -1.75 -7.01
CA ASN A 331 25.67 -2.95 -7.38
C ASN A 331 24.70 -4.08 -7.80
N LYS A 332 24.69 -5.20 -7.09
CA LYS A 332 23.77 -6.33 -7.37
C LYS A 332 22.58 -6.42 -6.40
N ASN A 333 22.51 -5.52 -5.42
CA ASN A 333 21.49 -5.56 -4.37
C ASN A 333 20.51 -4.40 -4.49
N PHE A 334 19.24 -4.62 -4.12
CA PHE A 334 18.28 -3.55 -3.97
C PHE A 334 18.37 -2.95 -2.58
N GLN A 335 18.48 -1.63 -2.52
CA GLN A 335 18.46 -0.87 -1.28
C GLN A 335 17.15 -0.07 -1.19
N ILE A 336 16.58 -0.02 0.00
CA ILE A 336 15.41 0.79 0.29
C ILE A 336 15.88 2.22 0.53
N ILE A 337 15.54 3.12 -0.39
CA ILE A 337 15.86 4.56 -0.30
C ILE A 337 14.80 5.29 0.55
N ARG A 338 13.54 4.88 0.43
CA ARG A 338 12.42 5.33 1.25
C ARG A 338 11.64 4.10 1.71
N ARG A 339 11.50 3.94 3.02
CA ARG A 339 10.74 2.85 3.62
C ARG A 339 9.35 3.35 4.00
N ALA A 340 8.32 2.84 3.34
CA ALA A 340 6.92 3.23 3.56
C ALA A 340 5.98 2.08 3.14
N ARG A 341 4.98 2.28 2.30
CA ARG A 341 3.99 1.29 1.88
C ARG A 341 4.63 -0.04 1.43
N GLY A 342 4.07 -1.15 1.89
CA GLY A 342 4.52 -2.51 1.60
C GLY A 342 5.62 -3.01 2.55
N TYR A 343 6.37 -2.11 3.20
CA TYR A 343 7.39 -2.46 4.20
C TYR A 343 6.95 -2.09 5.62
N THR A 344 6.37 -0.91 5.80
CA THR A 344 5.89 -0.43 7.10
C THR A 344 4.51 -1.04 7.41
N PRO A 345 4.26 -1.48 8.67
CA PRO A 345 5.08 -1.37 9.89
C PRO A 345 5.88 -2.64 10.24
N LEU A 346 6.21 -3.49 9.27
CA LEU A 346 6.91 -4.74 9.58
C LEU A 346 8.21 -4.49 10.34
N PRO A 347 8.46 -5.20 11.45
CA PRO A 347 9.70 -5.06 12.19
C PRO A 347 10.87 -5.73 11.48
N VAL A 348 12.06 -5.31 11.85
CA VAL A 348 13.33 -5.97 11.53
C VAL A 348 13.81 -6.73 12.75
N LYS A 349 13.98 -8.06 12.64
CA LYS A 349 14.58 -8.87 13.72
C LYS A 349 16.05 -8.50 13.84
N LEU A 350 16.49 -8.16 15.03
CA LEU A 350 17.89 -7.89 15.32
C LEU A 350 18.62 -9.16 15.80
N ASN A 351 19.93 -9.22 15.59
CA ASN A 351 20.77 -10.34 15.99
C ASN A 351 21.15 -10.29 17.47
N PHE A 352 20.61 -9.34 18.21
CA PHE A 352 20.78 -9.22 19.66
C PHE A 352 19.43 -9.01 20.34
N SER A 353 19.32 -9.41 21.57
CA SER A 353 18.20 -9.09 22.48
C SER A 353 18.77 -8.62 23.81
N SER A 354 18.12 -7.65 24.43
CA SER A 354 18.43 -7.25 25.79
C SER A 354 17.83 -8.25 26.79
N GLU A 355 18.58 -8.62 27.82
CA GLU A 355 18.04 -9.39 28.93
C GLU A 355 17.09 -8.56 29.81
N LYS A 356 17.15 -7.25 29.68
CA LYS A 356 16.28 -6.30 30.37
C LYS A 356 15.07 -5.98 29.51
N ASP A 357 13.90 -5.87 30.11
CA ASP A 357 12.68 -5.35 29.49
C ASP A 357 12.84 -3.82 29.27
N ILE A 358 13.45 -3.47 28.15
CA ILE A 358 13.70 -2.08 27.77
C ILE A 358 13.06 -1.78 26.42
N THR A 359 12.54 -0.56 26.30
CA THR A 359 12.10 0.01 25.02
C THR A 359 13.02 1.19 24.70
N ILE A 360 13.53 1.26 23.47
CA ILE A 360 14.42 2.33 23.02
C ILE A 360 13.79 3.04 21.84
N LEU A 361 13.63 4.36 21.92
CA LEU A 361 13.25 5.21 20.81
C LEU A 361 14.52 5.85 20.22
N ALA A 362 14.74 5.64 18.93
CA ALA A 362 15.75 6.30 18.12
C ALA A 362 15.06 7.29 17.18
N CYS A 363 15.20 8.60 17.43
CA CYS A 363 14.41 9.66 16.78
C CYS A 363 14.75 9.93 15.31
N GLY A 364 15.88 9.44 14.81
CA GLY A 364 16.35 9.74 13.45
C GLY A 364 16.96 11.14 13.31
N GLY A 365 17.26 11.51 12.06
CA GLY A 365 17.76 12.85 11.71
C GLY A 365 16.62 13.81 11.35
N GLU A 366 16.95 15.08 11.17
CA GLU A 366 15.99 16.12 10.78
C GLU A 366 15.48 15.93 9.35
N LEU A 367 16.38 15.62 8.41
CA LEU A 367 16.05 15.46 7.00
C LEU A 367 15.71 14.00 6.66
N LYS A 368 14.67 13.78 5.85
CA LYS A 368 14.17 12.46 5.45
C LYS A 368 13.95 11.54 6.63
N ASN A 369 13.34 12.09 7.68
CA ASN A 369 13.20 11.45 8.96
C ASN A 369 12.49 10.10 8.87
N THR A 370 12.98 9.18 9.68
CA THR A 370 12.39 7.89 10.05
C THR A 370 12.87 7.57 11.45
N PHE A 371 11.99 7.39 12.42
CA PHE A 371 12.36 6.91 13.74
C PHE A 371 12.30 5.38 13.82
N SER A 372 12.84 4.82 14.89
CA SER A 372 12.77 3.38 15.17
C SER A 372 12.52 3.15 16.67
N ILE A 373 11.66 2.17 16.97
CA ILE A 373 11.47 1.66 18.32
C ILE A 373 12.06 0.27 18.41
N TYR A 374 12.98 0.06 19.34
CA TYR A 374 13.44 -1.27 19.73
C TYR A 374 12.57 -1.83 20.84
N LYS A 375 12.11 -3.08 20.69
CA LYS A 375 11.46 -3.86 21.74
C LYS A 375 11.60 -5.34 21.45
N ASP A 376 11.91 -6.14 22.47
CA ASP A 376 11.92 -7.61 22.44
C ASP A 376 12.75 -8.21 21.26
N GLY A 377 13.91 -7.63 20.93
CA GLY A 377 14.78 -8.09 19.85
C GLY A 377 14.34 -7.65 18.44
N PHE A 378 13.36 -6.76 18.34
CA PHE A 378 12.88 -6.22 17.08
C PHE A 378 13.06 -4.70 17.00
N ALA A 379 13.38 -4.21 15.80
CA ALA A 379 13.32 -2.79 15.48
C ALA A 379 12.07 -2.51 14.63
N PHE A 380 11.18 -1.66 15.14
CA PHE A 380 9.98 -1.19 14.48
C PHE A 380 10.27 0.17 13.87
N LEU A 381 10.49 0.21 12.56
CA LEU A 381 10.79 1.46 11.87
C LEU A 381 9.48 2.13 11.42
N SER A 382 9.40 3.44 11.66
CA SER A 382 8.28 4.24 11.15
C SER A 382 8.22 4.25 9.63
N PRO A 383 7.10 4.66 9.01
CA PRO A 383 7.13 5.14 7.65
C PRO A 383 8.06 6.36 7.55
N HIS A 384 8.52 6.67 6.35
CA HIS A 384 9.18 7.93 6.07
C HIS A 384 8.27 9.09 6.45
N THR A 385 8.72 9.97 7.35
CA THR A 385 7.98 11.14 7.82
C THR A 385 8.27 12.38 6.97
N GLY A 386 9.49 12.54 6.50
CA GLY A 386 9.89 13.71 5.70
C GLY A 386 10.92 14.57 6.42
N ASP A 387 11.02 15.82 5.99
CA ASP A 387 11.95 16.79 6.57
C ASP A 387 11.21 17.55 7.69
N LEU A 388 11.76 17.53 8.93
CA LEU A 388 11.10 18.06 10.14
C LEU A 388 11.22 19.60 10.28
N ASN A 389 11.38 20.30 9.16
CA ASN A 389 11.59 21.75 9.10
C ASN A 389 10.28 22.56 9.02
N ASN A 390 9.12 21.91 8.98
CA ASN A 390 7.81 22.53 9.02
C ASN A 390 6.91 21.88 10.08
N LEU A 391 5.87 22.61 10.49
CA LEU A 391 4.98 22.20 11.58
C LEU A 391 4.16 20.96 11.21
N GLU A 392 3.70 20.85 9.97
CA GLU A 392 2.86 19.76 9.47
C GLU A 392 3.61 18.43 9.51
N THR A 393 4.89 18.42 9.07
CA THR A 393 5.74 17.22 9.11
C THR A 393 6.12 16.88 10.54
N PHE A 394 6.38 17.88 11.38
CA PHE A 394 6.68 17.66 12.79
C PHE A 394 5.46 17.08 13.54
N SER A 395 4.26 17.61 13.30
CA SER A 395 3.03 17.04 13.87
C SER A 395 2.79 15.60 13.41
N PHE A 396 3.02 15.30 12.13
CA PHE A 396 2.93 13.93 11.62
C PHE A 396 3.96 12.99 12.27
N TYR A 397 5.15 13.49 12.57
CA TYR A 397 6.18 12.73 13.28
C TYR A 397 5.72 12.39 14.71
N GLU A 398 5.19 13.37 15.46
CA GLU A 398 4.67 13.17 16.82
C GLU A 398 3.50 12.18 16.83
N GLU A 399 2.48 12.39 15.99
CA GLU A 399 1.35 11.46 15.83
C GLU A 399 1.81 10.02 15.56
N THR A 400 2.86 9.87 14.73
CA THR A 400 3.37 8.55 14.38
C THR A 400 4.10 7.91 15.56
N ILE A 401 4.87 8.66 16.35
CA ILE A 401 5.51 8.16 17.58
C ILE A 401 4.46 7.70 18.59
N GLU A 402 3.46 8.53 18.87
CA GLU A 402 2.38 8.20 19.80
C GLU A 402 1.69 6.90 19.40
N HIS A 403 1.40 6.75 18.10
CA HIS A 403 0.78 5.54 17.56
C HIS A 403 1.66 4.28 17.68
N TYR A 404 2.99 4.42 17.57
CA TYR A 404 3.90 3.28 17.71
C TYR A 404 4.17 2.92 19.17
N CYS A 405 3.92 3.84 20.11
CA CYS A 405 4.09 3.65 21.54
C CYS A 405 2.82 3.11 22.23
N SER A 406 1.65 3.34 21.65
CA SER A 406 0.35 2.82 22.14
C SER A 406 0.16 1.35 21.80
#